data_031b8dfd5e42a1fe9be34651490118d9
#
_entry.id   031b8dfd5e42a1fe9be34651490118d9
#
_cell.length_a   1.000
_cell.length_b   1.000
_cell.length_c   1.000
_cell.angle_alpha   90.00
_cell.angle_beta   90.00
_cell.angle_gamma   90.00
#
_symmetry.space_group_name_H-M   'P 1'
#
loop_
_entity.id
_entity.type
_entity.pdbx_description
1 polymer ?
#
loop_
_entity_poly.entity_id
_entity_poly.type
_entity_poly.pdbx_seq_one_letter_code
_entity_poly.pdbx_strand_id
1 'polypeptide(L)'
;MNDNNPKIVVIGGIETGKTSTIQQLWEDSVVGYECVNNIHQFNVSEMIEGRDIVDFDVVELPRVNYTSNNWINKEDVRMHIESADVILYILTCDDVAINSRKTYLEDLLNNLQLKKGAVFLIGYGMADWVLYPECARNFVLPEKQEVAPSAVTEMLKKVNMVYTEFSSFDRFDATFGISSIVPYSNAVSWNITELKKQIWNGLVQSMNEILFDESIPTIVLSGKTGCGKTSTINALWNKDLATNRIASCTKYPAVMRIKDVYNGQTVEFNLVDLPGISESLEANSMYQGFYSRFINKASLVICLTQADRRAYKQDQLFYTNLMHNNILRKNQQVVLGINQADLLFKSSENLDGIDLHTIADDDAIIVDKVNDFYNNVFADIFHDFENVNKDSVVIYSVFQKWHLDNLKNKLYNLIF
;
A
#
# COMPACT_ATOMS: atom_id res chain seq x y z
N MET A 1 25.52 11.38 -5.75
CA MET A 1 24.28 10.78 -5.23
C MET A 1 23.14 11.13 -6.15
N ASN A 2 22.25 10.21 -6.45
CA ASN A 2 21.08 10.55 -7.26
C ASN A 2 20.08 11.27 -6.36
N ASP A 3 19.86 12.56 -6.55
CA ASP A 3 18.90 13.38 -5.79
C ASP A 3 17.43 12.89 -5.90
N ASN A 4 17.20 11.85 -6.67
CA ASN A 4 15.87 11.29 -6.96
C ASN A 4 15.54 9.97 -6.21
N ASN A 5 16.48 9.44 -5.42
CA ASN A 5 16.20 8.22 -4.67
C ASN A 5 15.17 8.47 -3.56
N PRO A 6 14.23 7.54 -3.33
CA PRO A 6 13.38 7.58 -2.13
C PRO A 6 14.23 7.65 -0.86
N LYS A 7 13.78 8.40 0.15
CA LYS A 7 14.57 8.68 1.34
C LYS A 7 13.84 8.31 2.63
N ILE A 8 14.52 7.54 3.48
CA ILE A 8 14.09 7.24 4.84
C ILE A 8 14.96 8.06 5.79
N VAL A 9 14.35 8.86 6.64
CA VAL A 9 15.05 9.64 7.65
C VAL A 9 14.79 9.06 9.03
N VAL A 10 15.85 8.67 9.74
CA VAL A 10 15.77 8.06 11.06
C VAL A 10 16.13 9.09 12.13
N ILE A 11 15.17 9.36 13.00
CA ILE A 11 15.27 10.35 14.10
C ILE A 11 15.14 9.60 15.42
N GLY A 12 15.80 10.08 16.48
CA GLY A 12 15.63 9.54 17.84
C GLY A 12 16.68 10.08 18.79
N GLY A 13 16.43 9.89 20.07
CA GLY A 13 17.30 10.35 21.16
C GLY A 13 18.64 9.64 21.24
N ILE A 14 19.36 9.98 22.32
CA ILE A 14 20.58 9.26 22.71
C ILE A 14 20.15 7.85 23.13
N GLU A 15 20.93 6.84 22.74
CA GLU A 15 20.76 5.43 23.13
C GLU A 15 19.43 4.79 22.73
N THR A 16 18.67 5.39 21.80
CA THR A 16 17.43 4.79 21.28
C THR A 16 17.66 3.63 20.29
N GLY A 17 18.91 3.34 19.93
CA GLY A 17 19.25 2.22 19.06
C GLY A 17 19.11 2.50 17.54
N LYS A 18 19.13 3.77 17.09
CA LYS A 18 19.02 4.12 15.65
C LYS A 18 19.96 3.33 14.76
N THR A 19 21.26 3.46 15.02
CA THR A 19 22.31 2.79 14.21
C THR A 19 22.13 1.27 14.21
N SER A 20 21.87 0.67 15.39
CA SER A 20 21.63 -0.77 15.50
C SER A 20 20.38 -1.21 14.73
N THR A 21 19.35 -0.39 14.68
CA THR A 21 18.14 -0.65 13.90
C THR A 21 18.43 -0.61 12.40
N ILE A 22 19.17 0.39 11.94
CA ILE A 22 19.57 0.51 10.52
C ILE A 22 20.42 -0.70 10.11
N GLN A 23 21.40 -1.07 10.92
CA GLN A 23 22.22 -2.26 10.67
C GLN A 23 21.37 -3.52 10.57
N GLN A 24 20.49 -3.76 11.52
CA GLN A 24 19.65 -4.95 11.54
C GLN A 24 18.67 -5.03 10.37
N LEU A 25 18.20 -3.88 9.89
CA LEU A 25 17.29 -3.82 8.75
C LEU A 25 17.99 -4.03 7.41
N TRP A 26 19.19 -3.50 7.24
CA TRP A 26 19.80 -3.34 5.91
C TRP A 26 21.30 -3.65 5.81
N GLU A 27 21.97 -4.24 6.82
CA GLU A 27 23.43 -4.49 6.80
C GLU A 27 23.90 -5.17 5.52
N ASP A 28 23.15 -6.18 5.04
CA ASP A 28 23.46 -6.95 3.84
C ASP A 28 23.11 -6.22 2.52
N SER A 29 22.39 -5.11 2.59
CA SER A 29 21.84 -4.39 1.43
C SER A 29 22.48 -3.02 1.21
N VAL A 30 23.38 -2.58 2.11
CA VAL A 30 24.10 -1.31 1.98
C VAL A 30 25.15 -1.40 0.88
N VAL A 31 25.02 -0.56 -0.14
CA VAL A 31 25.94 -0.46 -1.28
C VAL A 31 26.84 0.78 -1.21
N GLY A 32 26.55 1.74 -0.34
CA GLY A 32 27.31 2.95 -0.14
C GLY A 32 27.07 3.59 1.23
N TYR A 33 28.07 4.32 1.73
CA TYR A 33 28.00 5.00 3.02
C TYR A 33 28.76 6.31 2.99
N GLU A 34 28.17 7.34 3.56
CA GLU A 34 28.79 8.66 3.75
C GLU A 34 28.43 9.22 5.13
N CYS A 35 29.34 9.99 5.72
CA CYS A 35 29.10 10.67 6.98
C CYS A 35 29.61 12.12 6.91
N VAL A 36 28.68 13.07 6.97
CA VAL A 36 28.94 14.50 6.95
C VAL A 36 28.23 15.17 8.12
N ASN A 37 28.94 15.98 8.90
CA ASN A 37 28.38 16.72 10.05
C ASN A 37 27.64 15.82 11.07
N ASN A 38 28.08 14.58 11.29
CA ASN A 38 27.42 13.56 12.08
C ASN A 38 26.04 13.11 11.53
N ILE A 39 25.74 13.40 10.29
CA ILE A 39 24.65 12.81 9.54
C ILE A 39 25.23 11.59 8.81
N HIS A 40 24.68 10.41 9.09
CA HIS A 40 25.09 9.16 8.47
C HIS A 40 24.10 8.83 7.35
N GLN A 41 24.58 8.72 6.13
CA GLN A 41 23.76 8.36 4.98
C GLN A 41 24.23 7.02 4.42
N PHE A 42 23.28 6.12 4.24
CA PHE A 42 23.46 4.78 3.69
C PHE A 42 22.69 4.69 2.39
N ASN A 43 23.36 4.31 1.30
CA ASN A 43 22.67 3.93 0.07
C ASN A 43 22.34 2.44 0.16
N VAL A 44 21.11 2.11 0.00
CA VAL A 44 20.58 0.74 0.12
C VAL A 44 20.01 0.32 -1.22
N SER A 45 20.33 -0.90 -1.64
CA SER A 45 19.79 -1.52 -2.85
C SER A 45 19.17 -2.84 -2.46
N GLU A 46 17.85 -2.93 -2.52
CA GLU A 46 17.12 -4.09 -2.01
C GLU A 46 15.96 -4.49 -2.91
N MET A 47 15.73 -5.80 -3.02
CA MET A 47 14.56 -6.34 -3.69
C MET A 47 13.35 -6.24 -2.76
N ILE A 48 12.37 -5.41 -3.13
CA ILE A 48 11.09 -5.39 -2.44
C ILE A 48 10.26 -6.58 -2.92
N GLU A 49 9.65 -7.32 -2.01
CA GLU A 49 8.86 -8.53 -2.28
C GLU A 49 8.08 -8.49 -3.60
N GLY A 50 8.56 -9.23 -4.62
CA GLY A 50 7.91 -9.38 -5.93
C GLY A 50 8.01 -8.17 -6.87
N ARG A 51 8.90 -7.21 -6.60
CA ARG A 51 9.22 -6.07 -7.46
C ARG A 51 10.70 -6.03 -7.79
N ASP A 52 11.08 -5.13 -8.70
CA ASP A 52 12.46 -4.87 -9.06
C ASP A 52 13.28 -4.37 -7.85
N ILE A 53 14.60 -4.43 -8.00
CA ILE A 53 15.53 -3.83 -7.03
C ILE A 53 15.23 -2.33 -6.95
N VAL A 54 15.04 -1.84 -5.73
CA VAL A 54 14.82 -0.43 -5.44
C VAL A 54 16.02 0.12 -4.71
N ASP A 55 16.59 1.18 -5.28
CA ASP A 55 17.62 1.98 -4.64
C ASP A 55 16.99 3.09 -3.82
N PHE A 56 17.38 3.24 -2.57
CA PHE A 56 16.90 4.28 -1.67
C PHE A 56 17.98 4.70 -0.67
N ASP A 57 17.79 5.87 -0.09
CA ASP A 57 18.70 6.42 0.91
C ASP A 57 18.12 6.29 2.32
N VAL A 58 18.94 5.81 3.26
CA VAL A 58 18.64 5.83 4.69
C VAL A 58 19.54 6.87 5.35
N VAL A 59 18.94 7.86 6.00
CA VAL A 59 19.66 8.96 6.64
C VAL A 59 19.44 8.90 8.15
N GLU A 60 20.49 8.59 8.89
CA GLU A 60 20.49 8.69 10.35
C GLU A 60 20.87 10.11 10.77
N LEU A 61 19.95 10.83 11.38
CA LEU A 61 20.22 12.15 11.91
C LEU A 61 20.98 12.10 13.23
N PRO A 62 21.77 13.15 13.54
CA PRO A 62 22.50 13.26 14.79
C PRO A 62 21.61 13.01 16.00
N ARG A 63 22.20 12.55 17.09
CA ARG A 63 21.48 12.29 18.34
C ARG A 63 20.76 13.54 18.83
N VAL A 64 19.50 13.36 19.15
CA VAL A 64 18.68 14.42 19.73
C VAL A 64 19.03 14.59 21.18
N ASN A 65 19.45 15.79 21.55
CA ASN A 65 19.50 16.16 22.96
C ASN A 65 18.24 17.00 23.29
N TYR A 66 17.29 16.40 23.98
CA TYR A 66 16.01 17.01 24.33
C TYR A 66 16.11 18.25 25.22
N THR A 67 17.31 18.60 25.70
CA THR A 67 17.57 19.79 26.51
C THR A 67 18.17 20.96 25.77
N SER A 68 18.56 20.77 24.48
CA SER A 68 19.17 21.83 23.68
C SER A 68 18.69 21.81 22.24
N ASN A 69 18.00 22.85 21.80
CA ASN A 69 17.48 23.00 20.42
C ASN A 69 18.55 23.35 19.38
N ASN A 70 19.83 23.33 19.73
CA ASN A 70 20.92 23.86 18.87
C ASN A 70 21.17 23.07 17.56
N TRP A 71 20.67 21.86 17.43
CA TRP A 71 20.88 21.05 16.21
C TRP A 71 19.74 21.24 15.18
N ILE A 72 18.53 21.65 15.62
CA ILE A 72 17.35 21.88 14.75
C ILE A 72 17.61 22.99 13.71
N ASN A 73 18.49 23.92 14.03
CA ASN A 73 18.83 25.05 13.18
C ASN A 73 19.90 24.76 12.11
N LYS A 74 20.40 23.51 12.03
CA LYS A 74 21.30 23.11 10.95
C LYS A 74 20.49 22.88 9.68
N GLU A 75 20.79 23.63 8.65
CA GLU A 75 20.13 23.57 7.35
C GLU A 75 20.15 22.15 6.76
N ASP A 76 21.26 21.43 6.95
CA ASP A 76 21.41 20.05 6.50
C ASP A 76 20.36 19.11 7.11
N VAL A 77 20.09 19.22 8.43
CA VAL A 77 19.09 18.40 9.12
C VAL A 77 17.68 18.69 8.59
N ARG A 78 17.36 19.97 8.39
CA ARG A 78 16.07 20.40 7.84
C ARG A 78 15.85 19.85 6.43
N MET A 79 16.85 20.00 5.53
CA MET A 79 16.77 19.48 4.16
C MET A 79 16.48 17.98 4.12
N HIS A 80 17.13 17.20 4.99
CA HIS A 80 16.90 15.76 5.02
C HIS A 80 15.47 15.44 5.46
N ILE A 81 14.95 16.09 6.50
CA ILE A 81 13.57 15.86 6.98
C ILE A 81 12.55 16.32 5.94
N GLU A 82 12.74 17.51 5.34
CA GLU A 82 11.81 18.05 4.34
C GLU A 82 11.76 17.23 3.06
N SER A 83 12.87 16.56 2.71
CA SER A 83 12.95 15.67 1.54
C SER A 83 12.61 14.21 1.82
N ALA A 84 12.26 13.84 3.06
CA ALA A 84 11.99 12.45 3.45
C ALA A 84 10.69 11.92 2.84
N ASP A 85 10.73 10.69 2.36
CA ASP A 85 9.56 9.90 1.99
C ASP A 85 8.98 9.18 3.21
N VAL A 86 9.87 8.71 4.10
CA VAL A 86 9.50 8.11 5.38
C VAL A 86 10.32 8.76 6.49
N ILE A 87 9.65 9.20 7.53
CA ILE A 87 10.26 9.65 8.78
C ILE A 87 10.05 8.55 9.81
N LEU A 88 11.13 7.88 10.20
CA LEU A 88 11.13 6.86 11.24
C LEU A 88 11.62 7.47 12.56
N TYR A 89 10.71 7.69 13.49
CA TYR A 89 11.03 8.17 14.83
C TYR A 89 11.23 7.00 15.80
N ILE A 90 12.44 6.84 16.35
CA ILE A 90 12.76 5.74 17.27
C ILE A 90 12.58 6.20 18.70
N LEU A 91 11.64 5.55 19.39
CA LEU A 91 11.38 5.64 20.82
C LEU A 91 11.77 4.32 21.49
N THR A 92 11.96 4.31 22.80
CA THR A 92 12.26 3.12 23.60
C THR A 92 11.10 2.74 24.51
N CYS A 93 10.85 1.44 24.68
CA CYS A 93 9.74 0.92 25.47
C CYS A 93 9.88 1.20 26.99
N ASP A 94 11.05 1.58 27.46
CA ASP A 94 11.34 2.03 28.83
C ASP A 94 11.15 3.53 29.03
N ASP A 95 10.88 4.28 27.96
CA ASP A 95 10.72 5.74 28.01
C ASP A 95 9.46 6.11 28.81
N VAL A 96 9.65 6.76 29.93
CA VAL A 96 8.57 7.26 30.79
C VAL A 96 8.17 8.71 30.45
N ALA A 97 8.91 9.35 29.55
CA ALA A 97 8.76 10.76 29.20
C ALA A 97 8.14 10.96 27.80
N ILE A 98 7.15 10.15 27.42
CA ILE A 98 6.52 10.17 26.09
C ILE A 98 6.04 11.57 25.71
N ASN A 99 5.42 12.30 26.63
CA ASN A 99 4.97 13.67 26.40
C ASN A 99 6.12 14.63 25.99
N SER A 100 7.25 14.54 26.69
CA SER A 100 8.42 15.38 26.35
C SER A 100 8.99 15.01 24.98
N ARG A 101 8.91 13.72 24.60
CA ARG A 101 9.32 13.24 23.27
C ARG A 101 8.39 13.75 22.18
N LYS A 102 7.08 13.78 22.44
CA LYS A 102 6.08 14.35 21.56
C LYS A 102 6.33 15.84 21.36
N THR A 103 6.39 16.62 22.45
CA THR A 103 6.62 18.08 22.37
C THR A 103 7.88 18.40 21.56
N TYR A 104 8.95 17.64 21.78
CA TYR A 104 10.18 17.80 21.03
C TYR A 104 9.96 17.57 19.52
N LEU A 105 9.25 16.52 19.14
CA LEU A 105 8.95 16.21 17.74
C LEU A 105 8.05 17.30 17.13
N GLU A 106 7.07 17.79 17.88
CA GLU A 106 6.22 18.91 17.49
C GLU A 106 7.05 20.16 17.17
N ASP A 107 7.97 20.52 18.06
CA ASP A 107 8.88 21.66 17.87
C ASP A 107 9.78 21.45 16.63
N LEU A 108 10.26 20.24 16.42
CA LEU A 108 11.09 19.90 15.27
C LEU A 108 10.33 20.05 13.95
N LEU A 109 9.11 19.52 13.87
CA LEU A 109 8.35 19.46 12.62
C LEU A 109 7.52 20.70 12.33
N ASN A 110 7.16 21.52 13.35
CA ASN A 110 6.25 22.67 13.21
C ASN A 110 6.68 23.72 12.18
N ASN A 111 7.98 23.89 11.96
CA ASN A 111 8.54 24.89 11.07
C ASN A 111 9.09 24.30 9.75
N LEU A 112 8.83 23.02 9.48
CA LEU A 112 9.32 22.33 8.29
C LEU A 112 8.21 22.17 7.24
N GLN A 113 8.60 22.22 5.97
CA GLN A 113 7.72 21.87 4.85
C GLN A 113 7.98 20.42 4.45
N LEU A 114 7.25 19.50 5.04
CA LEU A 114 7.39 18.07 4.71
C LEU A 114 6.98 17.80 3.25
N LYS A 115 7.69 16.87 2.63
CA LYS A 115 7.37 16.37 1.29
C LYS A 115 5.93 15.89 1.23
N LYS A 116 5.21 16.21 0.14
CA LYS A 116 3.84 15.71 -0.06
C LYS A 116 3.84 14.18 -0.01
N GLY A 117 2.99 13.61 0.82
CA GLY A 117 2.88 12.17 1.01
C GLY A 117 3.97 11.55 1.90
N ALA A 118 4.80 12.35 2.56
CA ALA A 118 5.73 11.83 3.56
C ALA A 118 4.98 11.03 4.64
N VAL A 119 5.46 9.83 4.92
CA VAL A 119 4.86 8.92 5.89
C VAL A 119 5.62 8.97 7.20
N PHE A 120 4.90 9.05 8.31
CA PHE A 120 5.48 9.05 9.64
C PHE A 120 5.26 7.69 10.32
N LEU A 121 6.35 7.12 10.85
CA LEU A 121 6.35 5.85 11.58
C LEU A 121 7.06 6.02 12.93
N ILE A 122 6.59 5.30 13.94
CA ILE A 122 7.26 5.18 15.23
C ILE A 122 7.80 3.76 15.37
N GLY A 123 9.13 3.63 15.39
CA GLY A 123 9.80 2.43 15.83
C GLY A 123 9.90 2.41 17.37
N TYR A 124 9.13 1.54 18.01
CA TYR A 124 9.10 1.44 19.48
C TYR A 124 10.07 0.33 19.93
N GLY A 125 11.35 0.71 20.05
CA GLY A 125 12.47 -0.17 20.28
C GLY A 125 12.59 -0.70 21.71
N MET A 126 13.53 -1.64 21.96
CA MET A 126 13.77 -2.28 23.24
C MET A 126 12.54 -3.02 23.80
N ALA A 127 11.73 -3.63 22.92
CA ALA A 127 10.57 -4.40 23.32
C ALA A 127 10.90 -5.58 24.23
N ASP A 128 12.15 -6.09 24.19
CA ASP A 128 12.66 -7.13 25.10
C ASP A 128 12.54 -6.76 26.56
N TRP A 129 12.62 -5.48 26.91
CA TRP A 129 12.43 -5.00 28.29
C TRP A 129 11.01 -5.24 28.82
N VAL A 130 10.03 -5.27 27.94
CA VAL A 130 8.62 -5.54 28.26
C VAL A 130 8.30 -7.02 28.09
N LEU A 131 8.84 -7.64 27.03
CA LEU A 131 8.55 -9.04 26.70
C LEU A 131 9.27 -10.03 27.64
N TYR A 132 10.47 -9.65 28.12
CA TYR A 132 11.33 -10.47 28.96
C TYR A 132 11.88 -9.66 30.15
N PRO A 133 11.03 -9.16 31.05
CA PRO A 133 11.43 -8.20 32.10
C PRO A 133 12.48 -8.75 33.06
N GLU A 134 12.50 -10.06 33.30
CA GLU A 134 13.51 -10.72 34.15
C GLU A 134 14.88 -10.75 33.45
N CYS A 135 14.92 -11.05 32.14
CA CYS A 135 16.15 -11.05 31.36
C CYS A 135 16.71 -9.63 31.22
N ALA A 136 15.87 -8.65 30.97
CA ALA A 136 16.25 -7.25 30.89
C ALA A 136 16.86 -6.72 32.19
N ARG A 137 16.28 -7.05 33.37
CA ARG A 137 16.81 -6.65 34.65
C ARG A 137 18.21 -7.22 34.95
N ASN A 138 18.51 -8.40 34.43
CA ASN A 138 19.78 -9.08 34.59
C ASN A 138 20.77 -8.86 33.46
N PHE A 139 20.40 -8.05 32.44
CA PHE A 139 21.20 -7.85 31.23
C PHE A 139 21.57 -9.15 30.50
N VAL A 140 20.71 -10.16 30.56
CA VAL A 140 20.88 -11.46 29.91
C VAL A 140 19.89 -11.57 28.75
N LEU A 141 20.37 -11.98 27.58
CA LEU A 141 19.48 -12.23 26.45
C LEU A 141 18.69 -13.53 26.67
N PRO A 142 17.38 -13.55 26.38
CA PRO A 142 16.58 -14.76 26.52
C PRO A 142 17.02 -15.82 25.51
N GLU A 143 17.32 -17.02 25.98
CA GLU A 143 17.47 -18.18 25.09
C GLU A 143 16.08 -18.58 24.61
N LYS A 144 15.71 -18.24 23.34
CA LYS A 144 14.49 -18.64 22.61
C LYS A 144 13.28 -18.98 23.50
N GLN A 145 12.87 -18.06 24.35
CA GLN A 145 11.69 -18.24 25.19
C GLN A 145 10.43 -17.80 24.43
N GLU A 146 9.37 -18.58 24.55
CA GLU A 146 8.05 -18.13 24.10
C GLU A 146 7.64 -16.89 24.87
N VAL A 147 7.14 -15.87 24.14
CA VAL A 147 6.65 -14.65 24.79
C VAL A 147 5.37 -14.94 25.52
N ALA A 148 5.32 -14.62 26.80
CA ALA A 148 4.12 -14.83 27.63
C ALA A 148 2.96 -13.97 27.11
N PRO A 149 1.71 -14.50 27.01
CA PRO A 149 0.56 -13.73 26.56
C PRO A 149 0.31 -12.43 27.34
N SER A 150 0.64 -12.44 28.65
CA SER A 150 0.55 -11.24 29.49
C SER A 150 1.53 -10.15 29.08
N ALA A 151 2.73 -10.51 28.63
CA ALA A 151 3.74 -9.57 28.16
C ALA A 151 3.32 -8.95 26.83
N VAL A 152 2.72 -9.73 25.92
CA VAL A 152 2.12 -9.21 24.68
C VAL A 152 1.01 -8.21 25.00
N THR A 153 0.14 -8.55 25.95
CA THR A 153 -0.94 -7.65 26.39
C THR A 153 -0.39 -6.33 26.95
N GLU A 154 0.68 -6.39 27.73
CA GLU A 154 1.33 -5.20 28.28
C GLU A 154 1.99 -4.36 27.18
N MET A 155 2.63 -4.99 26.20
CA MET A 155 3.17 -4.31 25.02
C MET A 155 2.07 -3.56 24.25
N LEU A 156 0.94 -4.22 24.00
CA LEU A 156 -0.21 -3.57 23.31
C LEU A 156 -0.75 -2.37 24.08
N LYS A 157 -0.79 -2.41 25.42
CA LYS A 157 -1.17 -1.23 26.23
C LYS A 157 -0.19 -0.08 26.03
N LYS A 158 1.11 -0.35 26.02
CA LYS A 158 2.14 0.66 25.79
C LYS A 158 2.04 1.26 24.38
N VAL A 159 1.81 0.45 23.35
CA VAL A 159 1.57 0.91 21.98
C VAL A 159 0.34 1.82 21.91
N ASN A 160 -0.77 1.43 22.55
CA ASN A 160 -1.98 2.26 22.62
C ASN A 160 -1.73 3.60 23.34
N MET A 161 -0.92 3.61 24.40
CA MET A 161 -0.54 4.83 25.10
C MET A 161 0.26 5.77 24.18
N VAL A 162 1.26 5.26 23.46
CA VAL A 162 2.02 6.03 22.48
C VAL A 162 1.08 6.56 21.40
N TYR A 163 0.19 5.72 20.87
CA TYR A 163 -0.78 6.14 19.85
C TYR A 163 -1.69 7.27 20.36
N THR A 164 -2.23 7.16 21.55
CA THR A 164 -3.10 8.20 22.13
C THR A 164 -2.37 9.54 22.23
N GLU A 165 -1.10 9.53 22.64
CA GLU A 165 -0.30 10.75 22.76
C GLU A 165 0.00 11.39 21.39
N PHE A 166 0.39 10.59 20.40
CA PHE A 166 0.83 11.09 19.10
C PHE A 166 -0.31 11.31 18.10
N SER A 167 -1.46 10.65 18.25
CA SER A 167 -2.61 10.79 17.34
C SER A 167 -3.22 12.18 17.30
N SER A 168 -2.97 13.01 18.32
CA SER A 168 -3.41 14.40 18.39
C SER A 168 -2.48 15.39 17.67
N PHE A 169 -1.42 14.90 17.02
CA PHE A 169 -0.46 15.76 16.34
C PHE A 169 -0.95 16.09 14.91
N ASP A 170 -1.31 17.35 14.68
CA ASP A 170 -1.94 17.82 13.42
C ASP A 170 -1.08 17.66 12.16
N ARG A 171 0.23 17.40 12.32
CA ARG A 171 1.16 17.20 11.21
C ARG A 171 1.13 15.79 10.63
N PHE A 172 0.58 14.84 11.38
CA PHE A 172 0.38 13.49 10.84
C PHE A 172 -0.84 13.50 9.95
N ASP A 173 -0.67 12.99 8.75
CA ASP A 173 -1.79 12.87 7.84
C ASP A 173 -2.80 11.82 8.36
N ALA A 174 -3.94 11.72 7.71
CA ALA A 174 -4.99 10.76 8.06
C ALA A 174 -4.54 9.27 7.99
N THR A 175 -3.31 9.01 7.57
CA THR A 175 -2.75 7.65 7.47
C THR A 175 -2.01 7.21 8.74
N PHE A 176 -1.67 8.15 9.66
CA PHE A 176 -1.08 7.77 10.93
C PHE A 176 -2.12 7.06 11.81
N GLY A 177 -1.87 5.80 12.07
CA GLY A 177 -2.72 4.94 12.87
C GLY A 177 -1.91 4.10 13.85
N ILE A 178 -2.57 3.26 14.61
CA ILE A 178 -1.90 2.37 15.57
C ILE A 178 -0.88 1.46 14.88
N SER A 179 -1.12 1.07 13.64
CA SER A 179 -0.18 0.30 12.79
C SER A 179 1.08 1.06 12.40
N SER A 180 1.08 2.39 12.54
CA SER A 180 2.27 3.22 12.34
C SER A 180 3.26 3.14 13.51
N ILE A 181 2.89 2.48 14.60
CA ILE A 181 3.73 2.26 15.79
C ILE A 181 4.10 0.79 15.86
N VAL A 182 5.37 0.49 15.59
CA VAL A 182 5.86 -0.89 15.52
C VAL A 182 6.79 -1.17 16.69
N PRO A 183 6.35 -1.97 17.68
CA PRO A 183 7.22 -2.43 18.74
C PRO A 183 8.20 -3.49 18.20
N TYR A 184 9.48 -3.37 18.53
CA TYR A 184 10.52 -4.29 18.08
C TYR A 184 11.69 -4.37 19.07
N SER A 185 12.55 -5.37 18.91
CA SER A 185 13.81 -5.49 19.65
C SER A 185 14.93 -5.91 18.71
N ASN A 186 16.01 -5.14 18.71
CA ASN A 186 17.26 -5.48 18.05
C ASN A 186 17.99 -6.60 18.82
N ALA A 187 17.93 -6.59 20.16
CA ALA A 187 18.67 -7.51 21.01
C ALA A 187 18.27 -8.98 20.78
N VAL A 188 16.98 -9.23 20.51
CA VAL A 188 16.44 -10.58 20.29
C VAL A 188 15.88 -10.76 18.87
N SER A 189 16.16 -9.83 17.96
CA SER A 189 15.66 -9.82 16.58
C SER A 189 14.15 -10.03 16.47
N TRP A 190 13.39 -9.52 17.46
CA TRP A 190 11.95 -9.66 17.49
C TRP A 190 11.25 -8.56 16.70
N ASN A 191 10.31 -8.93 15.86
CA ASN A 191 9.43 -8.05 15.07
C ASN A 191 10.14 -7.08 14.09
N ILE A 192 11.42 -7.33 13.78
CA ILE A 192 12.22 -6.53 12.83
C ILE A 192 11.62 -6.60 11.41
N THR A 193 11.15 -7.79 11.02
CA THR A 193 10.50 -8.00 9.72
C THR A 193 9.24 -7.13 9.57
N GLU A 194 8.44 -6.99 10.62
CA GLU A 194 7.25 -6.12 10.58
C GLU A 194 7.63 -4.64 10.52
N LEU A 195 8.67 -4.21 11.26
CA LEU A 195 9.19 -2.85 11.16
C LEU A 195 9.64 -2.55 9.71
N LYS A 196 10.42 -3.45 9.11
CA LYS A 196 10.88 -3.34 7.72
C LYS A 196 9.71 -3.24 6.75
N LYS A 197 8.68 -4.08 6.93
CA LYS A 197 7.47 -4.08 6.12
C LYS A 197 6.70 -2.76 6.23
N GLN A 198 6.56 -2.18 7.42
CA GLN A 198 5.88 -0.89 7.59
C GLN A 198 6.67 0.26 6.96
N ILE A 199 7.99 0.24 7.04
CA ILE A 199 8.85 1.21 6.33
C ILE A 199 8.64 1.09 4.82
N TRP A 200 8.61 -0.13 4.27
CA TRP A 200 8.33 -0.37 2.85
C TRP A 200 6.96 0.14 2.43
N ASN A 201 5.94 -0.11 3.24
CA ASN A 201 4.60 0.42 3.02
C ASN A 201 4.62 1.95 2.91
N GLY A 202 5.33 2.59 3.83
CA GLY A 202 5.49 4.05 3.85
C GLY A 202 6.19 4.58 2.61
N LEU A 203 7.28 3.95 2.16
CA LEU A 203 7.97 4.34 0.93
C LEU A 203 7.06 4.23 -0.30
N VAL A 204 6.41 3.09 -0.48
CA VAL A 204 5.48 2.89 -1.61
C VAL A 204 4.32 3.88 -1.56
N GLN A 205 3.82 4.20 -0.36
CA GLN A 205 2.77 5.19 -0.18
C GLN A 205 3.25 6.59 -0.60
N SER A 206 4.42 7.04 -0.14
CA SER A 206 4.98 8.33 -0.50
C SER A 206 5.24 8.44 -2.01
N MET A 207 5.85 7.42 -2.61
CA MET A 207 6.08 7.36 -4.06
C MET A 207 4.78 7.45 -4.85
N ASN A 208 3.73 6.77 -4.41
CA ASN A 208 2.42 6.82 -5.07
C ASN A 208 1.76 8.21 -4.97
N GLU A 209 1.95 8.93 -3.85
CA GLU A 209 1.43 10.32 -3.72
C GLU A 209 2.10 11.29 -4.69
N ILE A 210 3.36 11.11 -4.96
CA ILE A 210 4.09 11.95 -5.93
C ILE A 210 3.58 11.69 -7.35
N LEU A 211 3.30 10.43 -7.68
CA LEU A 211 2.79 10.04 -9.00
C LEU A 211 1.32 10.39 -9.20
N PHE A 212 0.54 10.54 -8.10
CA PHE A 212 -0.88 10.81 -8.14
C PHE A 212 -1.18 12.29 -8.35
N ASP A 213 -1.76 12.63 -9.48
CA ASP A 213 -2.17 13.98 -9.82
C ASP A 213 -3.69 14.14 -9.71
N GLU A 214 -4.14 14.85 -8.69
CA GLU A 214 -5.58 15.05 -8.43
C GLU A 214 -6.28 15.91 -9.48
N SER A 215 -5.52 16.60 -10.35
CA SER A 215 -6.09 17.47 -11.40
C SER A 215 -6.55 16.71 -12.65
N ILE A 216 -6.16 15.43 -12.78
CA ILE A 216 -6.53 14.58 -13.91
C ILE A 216 -7.43 13.42 -13.47
N PRO A 217 -8.25 12.86 -14.37
CA PRO A 217 -9.09 11.71 -14.06
C PRO A 217 -8.31 10.53 -13.51
N THR A 218 -8.95 9.73 -12.66
CA THR A 218 -8.36 8.54 -12.06
C THR A 218 -9.19 7.30 -12.37
N ILE A 219 -8.55 6.28 -12.93
CA ILE A 219 -9.12 4.93 -13.14
C ILE A 219 -8.53 3.99 -12.09
N VAL A 220 -9.38 3.30 -11.34
CA VAL A 220 -8.99 2.34 -10.31
C VAL A 220 -9.47 0.95 -10.68
N LEU A 221 -8.58 -0.05 -10.66
CA LEU A 221 -8.95 -1.45 -10.81
C LEU A 221 -9.11 -2.11 -9.44
N SER A 222 -10.26 -2.70 -9.21
CA SER A 222 -10.65 -3.40 -8.00
C SER A 222 -11.13 -4.82 -8.31
N GLY A 223 -10.97 -5.75 -7.41
CA GLY A 223 -11.40 -7.13 -7.57
C GLY A 223 -10.51 -8.12 -6.83
N LYS A 224 -10.91 -9.39 -6.80
CA LYS A 224 -10.18 -10.45 -6.09
C LYS A 224 -8.79 -10.73 -6.65
N THR A 225 -7.97 -11.35 -5.82
CA THR A 225 -6.70 -11.93 -6.26
C THR A 225 -6.95 -12.92 -7.39
N GLY A 226 -6.16 -12.85 -8.45
CA GLY A 226 -6.24 -13.74 -9.60
C GLY A 226 -7.30 -13.37 -10.67
N CYS A 227 -8.17 -12.38 -10.47
CA CYS A 227 -9.12 -11.96 -11.50
C CYS A 227 -8.48 -11.24 -12.71
N GLY A 228 -7.17 -10.97 -12.65
CA GLY A 228 -6.41 -10.44 -13.78
C GLY A 228 -6.35 -8.92 -13.86
N LYS A 229 -6.43 -8.17 -12.73
CA LYS A 229 -6.28 -6.70 -12.70
C LYS A 229 -4.99 -6.24 -13.38
N THR A 230 -3.87 -6.68 -12.85
CA THR A 230 -2.54 -6.33 -13.38
C THR A 230 -2.37 -6.78 -14.84
N SER A 231 -2.84 -7.97 -15.19
CA SER A 231 -2.80 -8.46 -16.57
C SER A 231 -3.64 -7.60 -17.52
N THR A 232 -4.79 -7.11 -17.07
CA THR A 232 -5.65 -6.20 -17.83
C THR A 232 -4.95 -4.86 -18.06
N ILE A 233 -4.29 -4.31 -17.04
CA ILE A 233 -3.46 -3.10 -17.16
C ILE A 233 -2.37 -3.29 -18.21
N ASN A 234 -1.61 -4.38 -18.10
CA ASN A 234 -0.54 -4.68 -19.04
C ASN A 234 -1.05 -4.77 -20.48
N ALA A 235 -2.20 -5.41 -20.69
CA ALA A 235 -2.78 -5.59 -22.02
C ALA A 235 -3.35 -4.30 -22.62
N LEU A 236 -4.05 -3.47 -21.81
CA LEU A 236 -4.71 -2.26 -22.33
C LEU A 236 -3.73 -1.10 -22.58
N TRP A 237 -2.70 -0.97 -21.75
CA TRP A 237 -1.79 0.19 -21.78
C TRP A 237 -0.31 -0.18 -21.99
N ASN A 238 -0.05 -1.40 -22.45
CA ASN A 238 1.29 -1.90 -22.75
C ASN A 238 2.29 -1.68 -21.61
N LYS A 239 1.89 -2.09 -20.39
CA LYS A 239 2.73 -2.05 -19.22
C LYS A 239 3.35 -3.43 -18.97
N ASP A 240 4.42 -3.46 -18.19
CA ASP A 240 5.13 -4.69 -17.81
C ASP A 240 5.18 -4.84 -16.29
N LEU A 241 4.00 -4.86 -15.67
CA LEU A 241 3.86 -5.10 -14.25
C LEU A 241 3.94 -6.59 -13.96
N ALA A 242 4.57 -6.97 -12.84
CA ALA A 242 4.69 -8.37 -12.44
C ALA A 242 3.32 -9.03 -12.24
N THR A 243 3.11 -10.18 -12.87
CA THR A 243 1.89 -10.97 -12.75
C THR A 243 2.20 -12.41 -12.31
N ASN A 244 1.39 -12.97 -11.42
CA ASN A 244 1.48 -14.38 -11.02
C ASN A 244 0.08 -14.98 -10.89
N ARG A 245 -0.11 -16.23 -11.35
CA ARG A 245 -1.40 -16.92 -11.29
C ARG A 245 -1.71 -17.54 -9.92
N ILE A 246 -0.71 -17.78 -9.11
CA ILE A 246 -0.83 -18.59 -7.88
C ILE A 246 -0.80 -17.73 -6.60
N ALA A 247 -0.09 -16.58 -6.62
CA ALA A 247 0.04 -15.71 -5.46
C ALA A 247 -0.33 -14.27 -5.81
N SER A 248 -0.78 -13.49 -4.82
CA SER A 248 -0.99 -12.06 -4.98
C SER A 248 0.35 -11.37 -5.26
N CYS A 249 0.53 -10.84 -6.47
CA CYS A 249 1.72 -10.08 -6.83
C CYS A 249 1.62 -8.63 -6.40
N THR A 250 0.40 -8.08 -6.36
CA THR A 250 0.16 -6.68 -5.98
C THR A 250 -0.16 -6.64 -4.49
N LYS A 251 0.85 -6.40 -3.66
CA LYS A 251 0.68 -6.22 -2.21
C LYS A 251 0.38 -4.76 -1.85
N TYR A 252 0.80 -3.83 -2.68
CA TYR A 252 0.62 -2.39 -2.53
C TYR A 252 -0.02 -1.80 -3.79
N PRO A 253 -0.77 -0.69 -3.66
CA PRO A 253 -1.26 0.02 -4.83
C PRO A 253 -0.11 0.40 -5.75
N ALA A 254 -0.29 0.23 -7.05
CA ALA A 254 0.63 0.76 -8.05
C ALA A 254 -0.06 1.91 -8.78
N VAL A 255 0.46 3.13 -8.61
CA VAL A 255 -0.02 4.33 -9.31
C VAL A 255 0.84 4.57 -10.53
N MET A 256 0.19 4.80 -11.65
CA MET A 256 0.84 5.09 -12.93
C MET A 256 0.16 6.28 -13.58
N ARG A 257 0.95 7.14 -14.19
CA ARG A 257 0.45 8.18 -15.07
C ARG A 257 0.42 7.66 -16.50
N ILE A 258 -0.74 7.66 -17.12
CA ILE A 258 -0.96 7.17 -18.48
C ILE A 258 -1.20 8.37 -19.39
N LYS A 259 -0.46 8.40 -20.50
CA LYS A 259 -0.75 9.25 -21.67
C LYS A 259 -1.11 8.34 -22.82
N ASP A 260 -2.26 8.59 -23.45
CA ASP A 260 -2.76 7.80 -24.56
C ASP A 260 -3.45 8.70 -25.58
N VAL A 261 -3.89 8.13 -26.68
CA VAL A 261 -4.63 8.86 -27.73
C VAL A 261 -6.03 8.28 -27.83
N TYR A 262 -7.03 9.14 -27.71
CA TYR A 262 -8.43 8.78 -27.87
C TYR A 262 -9.14 9.81 -28.78
N ASN A 263 -9.83 9.34 -29.82
CA ASN A 263 -10.48 10.19 -30.82
C ASN A 263 -9.55 11.27 -31.41
N GLY A 264 -8.26 10.97 -31.61
CA GLY A 264 -7.26 11.89 -32.14
C GLY A 264 -6.75 12.95 -31.15
N GLN A 265 -7.19 12.90 -29.89
CA GLN A 265 -6.72 13.79 -28.80
C GLN A 265 -5.86 13.03 -27.81
N THR A 266 -4.84 13.72 -27.29
CA THR A 266 -4.05 13.17 -26.18
C THR A 266 -4.87 13.24 -24.90
N VAL A 267 -5.08 12.10 -24.26
CA VAL A 267 -5.72 11.97 -22.96
C VAL A 267 -4.70 11.57 -21.90
N GLU A 268 -4.87 12.10 -20.69
CA GLU A 268 -3.97 11.83 -19.57
C GLU A 268 -4.79 11.51 -18.31
N PHE A 269 -4.39 10.46 -17.57
CA PHE A 269 -5.09 10.02 -16.36
C PHE A 269 -4.17 9.24 -15.43
N ASN A 270 -4.55 9.19 -14.14
CA ASN A 270 -3.96 8.25 -13.19
C ASN A 270 -4.60 6.88 -13.36
N LEU A 271 -3.78 5.85 -13.38
CA LEU A 271 -4.21 4.46 -13.35
C LEU A 271 -3.71 3.81 -12.07
N VAL A 272 -4.60 3.18 -11.31
CA VAL A 272 -4.27 2.57 -10.01
C VAL A 272 -4.61 1.09 -10.03
N ASP A 273 -3.59 0.23 -9.87
CA ASP A 273 -3.75 -1.21 -9.61
C ASP A 273 -3.80 -1.44 -8.11
N LEU A 274 -4.97 -1.81 -7.59
CA LEU A 274 -5.13 -2.12 -6.17
C LEU A 274 -4.76 -3.58 -5.86
N PRO A 275 -4.22 -3.86 -4.65
CA PRO A 275 -4.07 -5.23 -4.16
C PRO A 275 -5.36 -6.03 -4.32
N GLY A 276 -5.23 -7.31 -4.66
CA GLY A 276 -6.40 -8.20 -4.75
C GLY A 276 -7.04 -8.39 -3.38
N ILE A 277 -8.36 -8.50 -3.36
CA ILE A 277 -9.09 -8.87 -2.15
C ILE A 277 -8.60 -10.27 -1.74
N SER A 278 -8.07 -10.35 -0.53
CA SER A 278 -7.54 -11.59 0.06
C SER A 278 -8.65 -12.35 0.79
N GLU A 279 -8.47 -13.63 0.95
CA GLU A 279 -9.33 -14.48 1.78
C GLU A 279 -9.04 -14.32 3.28
N SER A 280 -7.93 -13.66 3.68
CA SER A 280 -7.58 -13.42 5.07
C SER A 280 -8.15 -12.09 5.59
N LEU A 281 -8.71 -12.10 6.81
CA LEU A 281 -9.24 -10.91 7.47
C LEU A 281 -8.14 -9.87 7.77
N GLU A 282 -6.94 -10.32 8.08
CA GLU A 282 -5.78 -9.45 8.39
C GLU A 282 -5.32 -8.67 7.16
N ALA A 283 -5.17 -9.34 6.01
CA ALA A 283 -4.83 -8.67 4.76
C ALA A 283 -5.92 -7.68 4.33
N ASN A 284 -7.19 -8.02 4.53
CA ASN A 284 -8.30 -7.13 4.20
C ASN A 284 -8.29 -5.84 5.03
N SER A 285 -7.94 -5.90 6.32
CA SER A 285 -7.85 -4.70 7.16
C SER A 285 -6.72 -3.76 6.70
N MET A 286 -5.58 -4.29 6.31
CA MET A 286 -4.46 -3.51 5.77
C MET A 286 -4.84 -2.85 4.44
N TYR A 287 -5.55 -3.56 3.56
CA TYR A 287 -5.94 -3.05 2.25
C TYR A 287 -7.08 -2.03 2.31
N GLN A 288 -7.87 -2.01 3.38
CA GLN A 288 -9.02 -1.12 3.52
C GLN A 288 -8.62 0.37 3.44
N GLY A 289 -7.47 0.74 4.00
CA GLY A 289 -6.89 2.07 3.87
C GLY A 289 -6.57 2.44 2.41
N PHE A 290 -6.00 1.50 1.64
CA PHE A 290 -5.71 1.71 0.21
C PHE A 290 -6.99 1.87 -0.61
N TYR A 291 -7.99 1.02 -0.36
CA TYR A 291 -9.28 1.12 -1.04
C TYR A 291 -9.96 2.46 -0.76
N SER A 292 -10.06 2.88 0.51
CA SER A 292 -10.63 4.17 0.89
C SER A 292 -9.94 5.32 0.19
N ARG A 293 -8.62 5.31 0.15
CA ARG A 293 -7.83 6.39 -0.41
C ARG A 293 -8.05 6.56 -1.91
N PHE A 294 -7.89 5.48 -2.69
CA PHE A 294 -7.88 5.56 -4.15
C PHE A 294 -9.28 5.48 -4.75
N ILE A 295 -10.17 4.64 -4.23
CA ILE A 295 -11.53 4.53 -4.76
C ILE A 295 -12.30 5.83 -4.50
N ASN A 296 -12.13 6.48 -3.33
CA ASN A 296 -12.77 7.76 -3.05
C ASN A 296 -12.39 8.87 -4.06
N LYS A 297 -11.17 8.83 -4.58
CA LYS A 297 -10.65 9.81 -5.56
C LYS A 297 -10.86 9.36 -7.01
N ALA A 298 -11.36 8.16 -7.26
CA ALA A 298 -11.56 7.64 -8.59
C ALA A 298 -12.66 8.37 -9.35
N SER A 299 -12.38 8.72 -10.61
CA SER A 299 -13.40 9.14 -11.58
C SER A 299 -14.15 7.91 -12.09
N LEU A 300 -13.45 6.78 -12.25
CA LEU A 300 -14.00 5.51 -12.68
C LEU A 300 -13.39 4.35 -11.91
N VAL A 301 -14.23 3.42 -11.47
CA VAL A 301 -13.83 2.16 -10.82
C VAL A 301 -14.16 0.99 -11.73
N ILE A 302 -13.17 0.15 -12.01
CA ILE A 302 -13.36 -1.11 -12.73
C ILE A 302 -13.45 -2.22 -11.69
N CYS A 303 -14.63 -2.82 -11.58
CA CYS A 303 -14.90 -3.96 -10.72
C CYS A 303 -14.67 -5.26 -11.50
N LEU A 304 -13.55 -5.96 -11.24
CA LEU A 304 -13.16 -7.13 -12.00
C LEU A 304 -13.52 -8.46 -11.31
N THR A 305 -14.00 -9.41 -12.11
CA THR A 305 -14.19 -10.80 -11.73
C THR A 305 -13.70 -11.78 -12.80
N GLN A 306 -13.72 -13.07 -12.49
CA GLN A 306 -13.38 -14.16 -13.41
C GLN A 306 -14.65 -14.77 -14.01
N ALA A 307 -14.61 -15.13 -15.29
CA ALA A 307 -15.74 -15.68 -16.02
C ALA A 307 -16.17 -17.09 -15.52
N ASP A 308 -15.22 -17.91 -15.07
CA ASP A 308 -15.49 -19.31 -14.65
C ASP A 308 -16.05 -19.41 -13.22
N ARG A 309 -16.14 -18.32 -12.48
CA ARG A 309 -16.67 -18.33 -11.10
C ARG A 309 -18.17 -18.60 -11.06
N ARG A 310 -18.55 -19.43 -10.08
CA ARG A 310 -19.95 -19.80 -9.78
C ARG A 310 -20.43 -19.22 -8.44
N ALA A 311 -19.54 -18.75 -7.57
CA ALA A 311 -19.87 -18.25 -6.24
C ALA A 311 -19.43 -16.79 -6.09
N TYR A 312 -20.39 -15.89 -6.03
CA TYR A 312 -20.16 -14.43 -5.99
C TYR A 312 -20.24 -13.82 -4.58
N LYS A 313 -20.59 -14.61 -3.57
CA LYS A 313 -20.86 -14.10 -2.20
C LYS A 313 -19.74 -13.21 -1.64
N GLN A 314 -18.50 -13.54 -1.91
CA GLN A 314 -17.37 -12.72 -1.41
C GLN A 314 -17.24 -11.41 -2.20
N ASP A 315 -17.54 -11.40 -3.50
CA ASP A 315 -17.55 -10.19 -4.32
C ASP A 315 -18.68 -9.28 -3.85
N GLN A 316 -19.87 -9.84 -3.61
CA GLN A 316 -21.03 -9.12 -3.06
C GLN A 316 -20.67 -8.47 -1.72
N LEU A 317 -20.14 -9.24 -0.76
CA LEU A 317 -19.76 -8.72 0.55
C LEU A 317 -18.72 -7.60 0.46
N PHE A 318 -17.74 -7.73 -0.42
CA PHE A 318 -16.71 -6.72 -0.61
C PHE A 318 -17.31 -5.40 -1.14
N TYR A 319 -18.03 -5.44 -2.25
CA TYR A 319 -18.60 -4.23 -2.83
C TYR A 319 -19.67 -3.60 -1.93
N THR A 320 -20.47 -4.42 -1.25
CA THR A 320 -21.41 -3.94 -0.22
C THR A 320 -20.68 -3.18 0.89
N ASN A 321 -19.53 -3.69 1.37
CA ASN A 321 -18.74 -3.00 2.38
C ASN A 321 -18.16 -1.68 1.87
N LEU A 322 -17.70 -1.61 0.63
CA LEU A 322 -17.24 -0.36 0.03
C LEU A 322 -18.35 0.69 -0.03
N MET A 323 -19.57 0.27 -0.31
CA MET A 323 -20.76 1.13 -0.34
C MET A 323 -21.14 1.61 1.07
N HIS A 324 -21.28 0.69 2.02
CA HIS A 324 -21.71 1.02 3.39
C HIS A 324 -20.72 1.96 4.10
N ASN A 325 -19.44 1.86 3.78
CA ASN A 325 -18.41 2.74 4.35
C ASN A 325 -18.20 4.03 3.52
N ASN A 326 -19.04 4.32 2.55
CA ASN A 326 -18.94 5.46 1.63
C ASN A 326 -17.59 5.56 0.90
N ILE A 327 -16.90 4.43 0.70
CA ILE A 327 -15.66 4.35 -0.06
C ILE A 327 -15.95 4.44 -1.55
N LEU A 328 -16.96 3.71 -2.02
CA LEU A 328 -17.48 3.81 -3.37
C LEU A 328 -18.76 4.67 -3.34
N ARG A 329 -18.77 5.75 -4.11
CA ARG A 329 -19.84 6.76 -4.08
C ARG A 329 -20.77 6.61 -5.28
N LYS A 330 -22.06 6.86 -5.08
CA LYS A 330 -23.12 6.72 -6.11
C LYS A 330 -22.90 7.54 -7.39
N ASN A 331 -22.15 8.63 -7.32
CA ASN A 331 -21.85 9.51 -8.45
C ASN A 331 -20.59 9.11 -9.23
N GLN A 332 -19.89 8.05 -8.82
CA GLN A 332 -18.72 7.55 -9.54
C GLN A 332 -19.14 6.69 -10.72
N GLN A 333 -18.33 6.73 -11.80
CA GLN A 333 -18.53 5.81 -12.93
C GLN A 333 -18.03 4.41 -12.52
N VAL A 334 -18.78 3.39 -12.88
CA VAL A 334 -18.42 1.99 -12.59
C VAL A 334 -18.53 1.16 -13.86
N VAL A 335 -17.49 0.38 -14.15
CA VAL A 335 -17.48 -0.65 -15.19
C VAL A 335 -17.28 -2.00 -14.54
N LEU A 336 -18.07 -2.96 -14.98
CA LEU A 336 -18.07 -4.34 -14.50
C LEU A 336 -17.31 -5.19 -15.52
N GLY A 337 -16.10 -5.62 -15.19
CA GLY A 337 -15.25 -6.41 -16.08
C GLY A 337 -15.31 -7.90 -15.75
N ILE A 338 -15.70 -8.73 -16.70
CA ILE A 338 -15.62 -10.19 -16.60
C ILE A 338 -14.45 -10.65 -17.46
N ASN A 339 -13.31 -10.93 -16.82
CA ASN A 339 -12.11 -11.41 -17.50
C ASN A 339 -12.07 -12.94 -17.60
N GLN A 340 -11.15 -13.45 -18.41
CA GLN A 340 -10.94 -14.90 -18.62
C GLN A 340 -12.16 -15.59 -19.27
N ALA A 341 -12.82 -14.94 -20.20
CA ALA A 341 -13.94 -15.49 -20.96
C ALA A 341 -13.58 -16.81 -21.67
N ASP A 342 -12.31 -17.01 -22.02
CA ASP A 342 -11.78 -18.26 -22.58
C ASP A 342 -12.03 -19.49 -21.69
N LEU A 343 -12.19 -19.29 -20.38
CA LEU A 343 -12.45 -20.38 -19.44
C LEU A 343 -13.91 -20.90 -19.51
N LEU A 344 -14.85 -20.13 -20.07
CA LEU A 344 -16.24 -20.57 -20.22
C LEU A 344 -16.39 -21.73 -21.21
N PHE A 345 -15.48 -21.82 -22.15
CA PHE A 345 -15.51 -22.78 -23.25
C PHE A 345 -14.54 -23.94 -23.06
N LYS A 346 -13.85 -24.02 -21.92
CA LYS A 346 -12.98 -25.15 -21.57
C LYS A 346 -13.82 -26.29 -20.98
N SER A 347 -13.56 -27.52 -21.47
CA SER A 347 -14.15 -28.73 -20.93
C SER A 347 -13.06 -29.76 -20.65
N SER A 348 -13.42 -30.86 -19.96
CA SER A 348 -12.52 -32.00 -19.76
C SER A 348 -12.04 -32.66 -21.08
N GLU A 349 -12.80 -32.48 -22.15
CA GLU A 349 -12.51 -33.02 -23.48
C GLU A 349 -11.77 -32.02 -24.38
N ASN A 350 -11.86 -30.71 -24.07
CA ASN A 350 -11.20 -29.64 -24.80
C ASN A 350 -10.46 -28.67 -23.84
N LEU A 351 -9.26 -29.09 -23.44
CA LEU A 351 -8.41 -28.31 -22.50
C LEU A 351 -7.85 -27.02 -23.13
N ASP A 352 -7.67 -26.99 -24.45
CA ASP A 352 -7.15 -25.84 -25.17
C ASP A 352 -8.21 -24.72 -25.34
N GLY A 353 -9.50 -25.07 -25.15
CA GLY A 353 -10.61 -24.15 -25.32
C GLY A 353 -10.94 -23.86 -26.79
N ILE A 354 -11.73 -22.83 -27.00
CA ILE A 354 -12.17 -22.35 -28.32
C ILE A 354 -11.49 -20.99 -28.57
N ASP A 355 -11.22 -20.69 -29.84
CA ASP A 355 -10.82 -19.34 -30.25
C ASP A 355 -12.02 -18.38 -30.13
N LEU A 356 -11.99 -17.47 -29.15
CA LEU A 356 -13.06 -16.51 -28.88
C LEU A 356 -13.34 -15.58 -30.06
N HIS A 357 -12.37 -15.37 -30.97
CA HIS A 357 -12.57 -14.55 -32.17
C HIS A 357 -13.53 -15.19 -33.17
N THR A 358 -13.86 -16.46 -32.98
CA THR A 358 -14.87 -17.19 -33.80
C THR A 358 -16.25 -17.21 -33.14
N ILE A 359 -16.39 -16.71 -31.92
CA ILE A 359 -17.65 -16.68 -31.16
C ILE A 359 -18.37 -15.36 -31.44
N ALA A 360 -19.66 -15.44 -31.66
CA ALA A 360 -20.50 -14.24 -31.83
C ALA A 360 -20.70 -13.54 -30.46
N ASP A 361 -20.79 -12.20 -30.47
CA ASP A 361 -20.98 -11.40 -29.26
C ASP A 361 -22.32 -11.71 -28.53
N ASP A 362 -23.30 -12.20 -29.28
CA ASP A 362 -24.64 -12.62 -28.80
C ASP A 362 -24.73 -14.13 -28.51
N ASP A 363 -23.59 -14.84 -28.47
CA ASP A 363 -23.56 -16.26 -28.08
C ASP A 363 -24.25 -16.48 -26.73
N ALA A 364 -25.09 -17.50 -26.63
CA ALA A 364 -25.91 -17.75 -25.47
C ALA A 364 -25.08 -17.92 -24.17
N ILE A 365 -23.91 -18.55 -24.25
CA ILE A 365 -23.02 -18.74 -23.08
C ILE A 365 -22.50 -17.37 -22.59
N ILE A 366 -22.12 -16.49 -23.50
CA ILE A 366 -21.65 -15.14 -23.19
C ILE A 366 -22.79 -14.31 -22.58
N VAL A 367 -23.94 -14.29 -23.24
CA VAL A 367 -25.13 -13.54 -22.78
C VAL A 367 -25.61 -14.02 -21.42
N ASP A 368 -25.70 -15.33 -21.22
CA ASP A 368 -26.12 -15.93 -19.96
C ASP A 368 -25.12 -15.58 -18.84
N LYS A 369 -23.82 -15.59 -19.11
CA LYS A 369 -22.81 -15.23 -18.12
C LYS A 369 -22.87 -13.77 -17.71
N VAL A 370 -23.06 -12.87 -18.67
CA VAL A 370 -23.24 -11.43 -18.41
C VAL A 370 -24.48 -11.20 -17.55
N ASN A 371 -25.61 -11.86 -17.89
CA ASN A 371 -26.87 -11.77 -17.14
C ASN A 371 -26.73 -12.32 -15.72
N ASP A 372 -26.13 -13.49 -15.56
CA ASP A 372 -25.89 -14.15 -14.29
C ASP A 372 -25.05 -13.25 -13.37
N PHE A 373 -23.96 -12.71 -13.91
CA PHE A 373 -23.07 -11.85 -13.14
C PHE A 373 -23.74 -10.53 -12.74
N TYR A 374 -24.42 -9.87 -13.69
CA TYR A 374 -25.13 -8.64 -13.39
C TYR A 374 -26.22 -8.86 -12.32
N ASN A 375 -27.08 -9.84 -12.50
CA ASN A 375 -28.20 -10.09 -11.59
C ASN A 375 -27.77 -10.55 -10.20
N ASN A 376 -26.73 -11.37 -10.10
CA ASN A 376 -26.31 -11.97 -8.82
C ASN A 376 -25.25 -11.17 -8.06
N VAL A 377 -24.56 -10.22 -8.71
CA VAL A 377 -23.50 -9.46 -8.04
C VAL A 377 -23.85 -7.99 -7.95
N PHE A 378 -24.38 -7.40 -9.02
CA PHE A 378 -24.41 -5.95 -9.13
C PHE A 378 -25.80 -5.34 -9.04
N ALA A 379 -26.85 -6.01 -9.49
CA ALA A 379 -28.19 -5.44 -9.49
C ALA A 379 -28.63 -4.95 -8.12
N ASP A 380 -28.35 -5.73 -7.06
CA ASP A 380 -28.71 -5.36 -5.69
C ASP A 380 -27.76 -4.34 -5.07
N ILE A 381 -26.45 -4.42 -5.40
CA ILE A 381 -25.41 -3.56 -4.79
C ILE A 381 -25.46 -2.16 -5.39
N PHE A 382 -25.63 -2.07 -6.71
CA PHE A 382 -25.58 -0.83 -7.47
C PHE A 382 -26.93 -0.30 -7.92
N HIS A 383 -28.05 -0.76 -7.30
CA HIS A 383 -29.39 -0.33 -7.66
C HIS A 383 -29.61 1.20 -7.57
N ASP A 384 -28.86 1.87 -6.70
CA ASP A 384 -28.88 3.32 -6.53
C ASP A 384 -27.93 4.09 -7.47
N PHE A 385 -27.18 3.40 -8.33
CA PHE A 385 -26.29 4.03 -9.30
C PHE A 385 -27.01 4.24 -10.62
N GLU A 386 -27.24 5.50 -10.99
CA GLU A 386 -27.91 5.83 -12.25
C GLU A 386 -27.13 5.34 -13.49
N ASN A 387 -25.81 5.18 -13.36
CA ASN A 387 -24.90 4.87 -14.46
C ASN A 387 -24.53 3.38 -14.55
N VAL A 388 -25.06 2.52 -13.66
CA VAL A 388 -24.75 1.09 -13.65
C VAL A 388 -25.95 0.27 -14.07
N ASN A 389 -25.84 -0.35 -15.23
CA ASN A 389 -26.82 -1.24 -15.82
C ASN A 389 -26.10 -2.39 -16.55
N LYS A 390 -26.84 -3.25 -17.26
CA LYS A 390 -26.26 -4.32 -18.06
C LYS A 390 -25.18 -3.88 -19.04
N ASP A 391 -25.37 -2.71 -19.66
CA ASP A 391 -24.40 -2.17 -20.62
C ASP A 391 -23.09 -1.76 -19.93
N SER A 392 -23.09 -1.61 -18.60
CA SER A 392 -21.86 -1.38 -17.84
C SER A 392 -20.98 -2.63 -17.72
N VAL A 393 -21.49 -3.80 -18.09
CA VAL A 393 -20.75 -5.07 -18.06
C VAL A 393 -19.96 -5.24 -19.36
N VAL A 394 -18.69 -5.57 -19.24
CA VAL A 394 -17.83 -5.94 -20.39
C VAL A 394 -17.18 -7.29 -20.08
N ILE A 395 -17.46 -8.27 -20.93
CA ILE A 395 -16.80 -9.59 -20.90
C ILE A 395 -15.64 -9.63 -21.89
N TYR A 396 -14.49 -10.12 -21.46
CA TYR A 396 -13.27 -10.11 -22.28
C TYR A 396 -12.28 -11.21 -21.86
N SER A 397 -11.24 -11.42 -22.65
CA SER A 397 -10.11 -12.28 -22.30
C SER A 397 -8.80 -11.58 -22.60
N VAL A 398 -7.99 -11.37 -21.55
CA VAL A 398 -6.62 -10.90 -21.71
C VAL A 398 -5.77 -11.94 -22.42
N PHE A 399 -5.97 -13.23 -22.11
CA PHE A 399 -5.19 -14.33 -22.70
C PHE A 399 -5.33 -14.40 -24.21
N GLN A 400 -6.55 -14.28 -24.74
CA GLN A 400 -6.81 -14.31 -26.18
C GLN A 400 -6.88 -12.90 -26.81
N LYS A 401 -6.63 -11.85 -26.07
CA LYS A 401 -6.77 -10.45 -26.50
C LYS A 401 -8.15 -10.13 -27.10
N TRP A 402 -9.19 -10.82 -26.61
CA TRP A 402 -10.54 -10.68 -27.09
C TRP A 402 -11.29 -9.59 -26.30
N HIS A 403 -12.03 -8.72 -27.00
CA HIS A 403 -12.82 -7.58 -26.45
C HIS A 403 -12.03 -6.58 -25.59
N LEU A 404 -10.69 -6.50 -25.73
CA LEU A 404 -9.89 -5.51 -25.02
C LEU A 404 -10.17 -4.10 -25.52
N ASP A 405 -10.35 -3.91 -26.84
CA ASP A 405 -10.72 -2.62 -27.40
C ASP A 405 -12.11 -2.16 -26.97
N ASN A 406 -13.07 -3.09 -26.85
CA ASN A 406 -14.40 -2.82 -26.31
C ASN A 406 -14.31 -2.30 -24.87
N LEU A 407 -13.51 -2.94 -24.03
CA LEU A 407 -13.25 -2.49 -22.67
C LEU A 407 -12.61 -1.09 -22.66
N LYS A 408 -11.52 -0.90 -23.41
CA LYS A 408 -10.79 0.37 -23.48
C LYS A 408 -11.68 1.53 -23.94
N ASN A 409 -12.44 1.33 -25.01
CA ASN A 409 -13.38 2.32 -25.54
C ASN A 409 -14.47 2.65 -24.51
N LYS A 410 -15.00 1.66 -23.82
CA LYS A 410 -15.98 1.87 -22.74
C LYS A 410 -15.43 2.75 -21.63
N LEU A 411 -14.20 2.48 -21.18
CA LEU A 411 -13.55 3.28 -20.13
C LEU A 411 -13.37 4.72 -20.56
N TYR A 412 -12.89 4.95 -21.79
CA TYR A 412 -12.61 6.29 -22.29
C TYR A 412 -13.88 7.09 -22.57
N ASN A 413 -14.93 6.47 -23.09
CA ASN A 413 -16.23 7.12 -23.28
C ASN A 413 -16.88 7.61 -21.96
N LEU A 414 -16.52 7.01 -20.83
CA LEU A 414 -17.07 7.39 -19.52
C LEU A 414 -16.29 8.52 -18.84
N ILE A 415 -15.05 8.78 -19.28
CA ILE A 415 -14.16 9.72 -18.62
C ILE A 415 -13.87 10.95 -19.46
N PHE A 416 -13.75 10.76 -20.77
CA PHE A 416 -13.39 11.77 -21.75
C PHE A 416 -14.52 12.02 -22.74
#